data_88f244b640904fd9741c238cedd808ba
#
_entry.id   88f244b640904fd9741c238cedd808ba
#
_cell.length_a   1.000
_cell.length_b   1.000
_cell.length_c   1.000
_cell.angle_alpha   90.00
_cell.angle_beta   90.00
_cell.angle_gamma   90.00
#
_symmetry.space_group_name_H-M   'P 1'
#
loop_
_entity.id
_entity.type
_entity.pdbx_description
1 polymer ?
#
loop_
_entity_poly.entity_id
_entity_poly.type
_entity_poly.pdbx_seq_one_letter_code
_entity_poly.pdbx_strand_id
1 'polypeptide(L)'
;LVKEKAQQNNLPIECFETDALEGPPFPSHDVIICSLFLHHLDNNEAITLMKRMAKAARVAILINDLERSWLNWNMVWVASHLLSRSPVVHMDGPRSVAGAFNQSEVLELAKKAGLINVKVETRWPCRYLLSWVK
;
A
#
# COMPACT_ATOMS: atom_id res chain seq x y z
N LEU A 1 -10.55 -9.83 14.63
CA LEU A 1 -11.52 -9.49 13.58
C LEU A 1 -11.28 -10.26 12.26
N VAL A 2 -10.04 -10.21 11.66
CA VAL A 2 -9.74 -10.94 10.40
C VAL A 2 -9.72 -12.43 10.65
N LYS A 3 -9.02 -12.91 11.67
CA LYS A 3 -9.00 -14.34 12.07
C LYS A 3 -10.39 -14.91 12.32
N GLU A 4 -11.23 -14.20 13.04
CA GLU A 4 -12.60 -14.62 13.34
C GLU A 4 -13.45 -14.76 12.07
N LYS A 5 -13.36 -13.76 11.17
CA LYS A 5 -14.07 -13.81 9.88
C LYS A 5 -13.57 -14.94 8.97
N ALA A 6 -12.26 -15.19 8.97
CA ALA A 6 -11.69 -16.29 8.21
C ALA A 6 -12.19 -17.64 8.71
N GLN A 7 -12.22 -17.83 10.03
CA GLN A 7 -12.75 -19.04 10.66
C GLN A 7 -14.24 -19.22 10.40
N GLN A 8 -15.05 -18.16 10.55
CA GLN A 8 -16.48 -18.20 10.30
C GLN A 8 -16.84 -18.59 8.86
N ASN A 9 -15.99 -18.27 7.90
CA ASN A 9 -16.21 -18.55 6.49
C ASN A 9 -15.37 -19.73 5.95
N ASN A 10 -14.74 -20.50 6.82
CA ASN A 10 -13.86 -21.62 6.45
C ASN A 10 -12.80 -21.26 5.39
N LEU A 11 -12.23 -20.04 5.48
CA LEU A 11 -11.20 -19.61 4.57
C LEU A 11 -9.82 -20.06 5.06
N PRO A 12 -8.95 -20.60 4.19
CA PRO A 12 -7.59 -21.04 4.54
C PRO A 12 -6.64 -19.82 4.66
N ILE A 13 -6.94 -18.94 5.64
CA ILE A 13 -6.16 -17.72 5.88
C ILE A 13 -5.37 -17.88 7.18
N GLU A 14 -4.05 -17.78 7.07
CA GLU A 14 -3.15 -17.65 8.20
C GLU A 14 -2.92 -16.17 8.51
N CYS A 15 -3.07 -15.78 9.78
CA CYS A 15 -2.83 -14.42 10.24
C CYS A 15 -1.71 -14.41 11.26
N PHE A 16 -0.71 -13.62 11.02
CA PHE A 16 0.40 -13.38 11.95
C PHE A 16 0.73 -11.89 12.00
N GLU A 17 1.27 -11.46 13.13
CA GLU A 17 1.74 -10.11 13.34
C GLU A 17 3.26 -10.09 13.18
N THR A 18 3.76 -9.17 12.36
CA THR A 18 5.20 -9.03 12.13
C THR A 18 5.52 -7.59 11.74
N ASP A 19 6.74 -7.17 12.04
CA ASP A 19 7.29 -5.93 11.51
C ASP A 19 7.60 -6.11 10.02
N ALA A 20 7.03 -5.23 9.19
CA ALA A 20 7.19 -5.30 7.75
C ALA A 20 8.58 -4.84 7.27
N LEU A 21 9.32 -4.08 8.08
CA LEU A 21 10.61 -3.51 7.74
C LEU A 21 11.78 -4.27 8.38
N GLU A 22 11.69 -4.52 9.68
CA GLU A 22 12.78 -5.10 10.48
C GLU A 22 12.50 -6.56 10.93
N GLY A 23 11.27 -7.03 10.76
CA GLY A 23 10.86 -8.38 11.14
C GLY A 23 11.55 -9.49 10.34
N PRO A 24 11.23 -10.76 10.61
CA PRO A 24 11.79 -11.90 9.87
C PRO A 24 11.47 -11.80 8.37
N PRO A 25 12.23 -12.49 7.51
CA PRO A 25 11.92 -12.54 6.08
C PRO A 25 10.47 -13.00 5.83
N PHE A 26 9.81 -12.36 4.86
CA PHE A 26 8.49 -12.82 4.47
C PHE A 26 8.53 -14.24 3.93
N PRO A 27 7.55 -15.10 4.26
CA PRO A 27 7.44 -16.40 3.64
C PRO A 27 7.25 -16.25 2.12
N SER A 28 7.78 -17.23 1.38
CA SER A 28 7.73 -17.18 -0.09
C SER A 28 6.33 -17.53 -0.60
N HIS A 29 5.77 -16.64 -1.40
CA HIS A 29 4.46 -16.79 -2.05
C HIS A 29 4.53 -16.43 -3.53
N ASP A 30 3.58 -16.90 -4.32
CA ASP A 30 3.53 -16.55 -5.74
C ASP A 30 3.28 -15.07 -5.93
N VAL A 31 2.32 -14.51 -5.21
CA VAL A 31 1.97 -13.08 -5.25
C VAL A 31 2.02 -12.50 -3.85
N ILE A 32 2.68 -11.35 -3.72
CA ILE A 32 2.68 -10.56 -2.48
C ILE A 32 1.96 -9.26 -2.74
N ILE A 33 1.01 -8.94 -1.85
CA ILE A 33 0.18 -7.74 -1.96
C ILE A 33 0.44 -6.83 -0.76
N CYS A 34 0.66 -5.55 -1.04
CA CYS A 34 0.65 -4.49 -0.04
C CYS A 34 -0.51 -3.54 -0.35
N SER A 35 -1.35 -3.26 0.65
CA SER A 35 -2.51 -2.39 0.45
C SER A 35 -2.65 -1.39 1.58
N LEU A 36 -2.73 -0.10 1.23
CA LEU A 36 -2.94 1.02 2.15
C LEU A 36 -1.91 1.03 3.30
N PHE A 37 -0.66 0.86 2.97
CA PHE A 37 0.42 0.85 3.96
C PHE A 37 1.61 1.72 3.54
N LEU A 38 1.92 1.80 2.23
CA LEU A 38 3.11 2.47 1.73
C LEU A 38 3.13 3.97 2.08
N HIS A 39 1.96 4.62 2.11
CA HIS A 39 1.81 6.05 2.43
C HIS A 39 2.16 6.41 3.89
N HIS A 40 2.39 5.41 4.75
CA HIS A 40 2.88 5.60 6.12
C HIS A 40 4.40 5.59 6.23
N LEU A 41 5.10 5.21 5.16
CA LEU A 41 6.54 4.99 5.12
C LEU A 41 7.28 6.17 4.51
N ASP A 42 8.52 6.38 4.95
CA ASP A 42 9.43 7.24 4.25
C ASP A 42 10.02 6.57 2.99
N ASN A 43 10.83 7.31 2.22
CA ASN A 43 11.41 6.81 0.98
C ASN A 43 12.30 5.58 1.18
N ASN A 44 13.10 5.52 2.26
CA ASN A 44 14.03 4.43 2.52
C ASN A 44 13.28 3.19 3.02
N GLU A 45 12.29 3.40 3.86
CA GLU A 45 11.40 2.38 4.36
C GLU A 45 10.59 1.74 3.21
N ALA A 46 10.04 2.57 2.31
CA ALA A 46 9.32 2.09 1.13
C ALA A 46 10.21 1.23 0.21
N ILE A 47 11.46 1.66 -0.04
CA ILE A 47 12.45 0.89 -0.79
C ILE A 47 12.76 -0.44 -0.07
N THR A 48 12.92 -0.41 1.24
CA THR A 48 13.20 -1.60 2.06
C THR A 48 12.05 -2.59 1.97
N LEU A 49 10.81 -2.12 2.14
CA LEU A 49 9.62 -2.95 1.99
C LEU A 49 9.55 -3.60 0.60
N MET A 50 9.72 -2.81 -0.46
CA MET A 50 9.69 -3.33 -1.83
C MET A 50 10.76 -4.39 -2.08
N LYS A 51 11.99 -4.21 -1.57
CA LYS A 51 13.07 -5.22 -1.65
C LYS A 51 12.69 -6.51 -0.92
N ARG A 52 12.09 -6.40 0.27
CA ARG A 52 11.65 -7.56 1.05
C ARG A 52 10.54 -8.32 0.32
N MET A 53 9.57 -7.61 -0.24
CA MET A 53 8.50 -8.19 -1.06
C MET A 53 9.07 -8.88 -2.30
N ALA A 54 10.00 -8.24 -3.03
CA ALA A 54 10.64 -8.81 -4.22
C ALA A 54 11.39 -10.10 -3.94
N LYS A 55 12.07 -10.16 -2.80
CA LYS A 55 12.80 -11.37 -2.37
C LYS A 55 11.85 -12.53 -2.09
N ALA A 56 10.69 -12.26 -1.53
CA ALA A 56 9.71 -13.27 -1.12
C ALA A 56 8.73 -13.66 -2.24
N ALA A 57 8.45 -12.76 -3.19
CA ALA A 57 7.57 -13.04 -4.31
C ALA A 57 8.22 -13.99 -5.32
N ARG A 58 7.48 -15.03 -5.73
CA ARG A 58 7.90 -15.97 -6.78
C ARG A 58 7.48 -15.49 -8.17
N VAL A 59 6.33 -14.83 -8.28
CA VAL A 59 5.73 -14.42 -9.55
C VAL A 59 5.54 -12.92 -9.62
N ALA A 60 4.84 -12.31 -8.65
CA ALA A 60 4.45 -10.91 -8.75
C ALA A 60 4.35 -10.18 -7.41
N ILE A 61 4.46 -8.84 -7.49
CA ILE A 61 4.13 -7.92 -6.41
C ILE A 61 3.00 -7.01 -6.89
N LEU A 62 2.05 -6.75 -6.02
CA LEU A 62 0.99 -5.76 -6.21
C LEU A 62 0.99 -4.78 -5.03
N ILE A 63 1.07 -3.49 -5.31
CA ILE A 63 0.95 -2.44 -4.29
C ILE A 63 -0.21 -1.53 -4.68
N ASN A 64 -1.25 -1.52 -3.86
CA ASN A 64 -2.41 -0.66 -4.03
C ASN A 64 -2.44 0.36 -2.90
N ASP A 65 -2.20 1.63 -3.23
CA ASP A 65 -2.10 2.67 -2.22
C ASP A 65 -2.70 3.99 -2.68
N LEU A 66 -2.78 4.96 -1.76
CA LEU A 66 -3.26 6.31 -2.03
C LEU A 66 -2.34 7.02 -3.02
N GLU A 67 -2.93 7.80 -3.91
CA GLU A 67 -2.19 8.65 -4.85
C GLU A 67 -2.21 10.10 -4.36
N ARG A 68 -1.02 10.68 -4.14
CA ARG A 68 -0.90 12.09 -3.82
C ARG A 68 -1.16 12.93 -5.06
N SER A 69 -2.30 13.63 -5.05
CA SER A 69 -2.60 14.67 -6.03
C SER A 69 -3.47 15.76 -5.37
N TRP A 70 -3.45 16.96 -5.94
CA TRP A 70 -4.31 18.04 -5.48
C TRP A 70 -5.80 17.66 -5.56
N LEU A 71 -6.21 17.00 -6.63
CA LEU A 71 -7.58 16.55 -6.81
C LEU A 71 -7.99 15.54 -5.73
N ASN A 72 -7.15 14.52 -5.48
CA ASN A 72 -7.41 13.50 -4.48
C ASN A 72 -7.47 14.09 -3.07
N TRP A 73 -6.59 15.04 -2.76
CA TRP A 73 -6.62 15.73 -1.48
C TRP A 73 -7.95 16.46 -1.26
N ASN A 74 -8.40 17.23 -2.26
CA ASN A 74 -9.68 17.94 -2.17
C ASN A 74 -10.88 16.98 -2.08
N MET A 75 -10.88 15.90 -2.87
CA MET A 75 -11.94 14.89 -2.82
C MET A 75 -12.03 14.25 -1.43
N VAL A 76 -10.91 13.88 -0.83
CA VAL A 76 -10.88 13.29 0.52
C VAL A 76 -11.28 14.32 1.57
N TRP A 77 -10.84 15.59 1.44
CA TRP A 77 -11.24 16.66 2.33
C TRP A 77 -12.76 16.86 2.32
N VAL A 78 -13.37 17.01 1.14
CA VAL A 78 -14.81 17.15 0.99
C VAL A 78 -15.54 15.92 1.51
N ALA A 79 -15.13 14.73 1.10
CA ALA A 79 -15.77 13.49 1.52
C ALA A 79 -15.72 13.29 3.05
N SER A 80 -14.57 13.58 3.67
CA SER A 80 -14.42 13.45 5.12
C SER A 80 -15.39 14.37 5.88
N HIS A 81 -15.60 15.59 5.41
CA HIS A 81 -16.50 16.56 6.05
C HIS A 81 -17.99 16.26 5.78
N LEU A 82 -18.31 15.67 4.62
CA LEU A 82 -19.70 15.33 4.29
C LEU A 82 -20.15 14.00 4.92
N LEU A 83 -19.26 13.00 4.97
CA LEU A 83 -19.60 11.62 5.33
C LEU A 83 -19.27 11.27 6.79
N SER A 84 -18.45 12.06 7.46
CA SER A 84 -18.05 11.80 8.83
C SER A 84 -18.29 13.03 9.72
N ARG A 85 -18.67 12.77 10.97
CA ARG A 85 -18.73 13.80 12.04
C ARG A 85 -17.50 13.74 12.95
N SER A 86 -16.56 12.86 12.68
CA SER A 86 -15.36 12.67 13.50
C SER A 86 -14.28 13.69 13.13
N PRO A 87 -13.82 14.53 14.05
CA PRO A 87 -12.70 15.44 13.81
C PRO A 87 -11.42 14.70 13.43
N VAL A 88 -11.23 13.48 13.92
CA VAL A 88 -10.07 12.63 13.57
C VAL A 88 -10.08 12.30 12.08
N VAL A 89 -11.21 11.91 11.53
CA VAL A 89 -11.35 11.59 10.09
C VAL A 89 -11.12 12.83 9.22
N HIS A 90 -11.58 14.00 9.66
CA HIS A 90 -11.39 15.28 8.94
C HIS A 90 -9.91 15.67 8.83
N MET A 91 -9.09 15.32 9.83
CA MET A 91 -7.65 15.61 9.85
C MET A 91 -6.84 14.48 9.19
N ASP A 92 -7.14 13.24 9.52
CA ASP A 92 -6.36 12.08 9.12
C ASP A 92 -6.50 11.76 7.63
N GLY A 93 -7.71 11.90 7.07
CA GLY A 93 -7.95 11.64 5.66
C GLY A 93 -7.08 12.48 4.71
N PRO A 94 -7.16 13.83 4.75
CA PRO A 94 -6.30 14.70 3.94
C PRO A 94 -4.80 14.52 4.23
N ARG A 95 -4.44 14.24 5.49
CA ARG A 95 -3.06 14.02 5.91
C ARG A 95 -2.47 12.74 5.29
N SER A 96 -3.27 11.67 5.25
CA SER A 96 -2.86 10.42 4.61
C SER A 96 -2.61 10.59 3.11
N VAL A 97 -3.44 11.37 2.41
CA VAL A 97 -3.20 11.70 0.99
C VAL A 97 -1.97 12.58 0.82
N ALA A 98 -1.72 13.52 1.73
CA ALA A 98 -0.53 14.38 1.69
C ALA A 98 0.76 13.57 1.91
N GLY A 99 0.74 12.54 2.75
CA GLY A 99 1.86 11.61 2.99
C GLY A 99 2.05 10.57 1.90
N ALA A 100 1.06 10.36 1.01
CA ALA A 100 1.14 9.37 -0.04
C ALA A 100 2.16 9.74 -1.13
N PHE A 101 2.57 8.77 -1.94
CA PHE A 101 3.41 8.98 -3.11
C PHE A 101 2.57 9.28 -4.36
N ASN A 102 3.10 10.06 -5.28
CA ASN A 102 2.56 10.15 -6.62
C ASN A 102 3.14 9.01 -7.50
N GLN A 103 2.60 8.82 -8.70
CA GLN A 103 3.01 7.73 -9.58
C GLN A 103 4.49 7.79 -10.00
N SER A 104 5.03 8.98 -10.24
CA SER A 104 6.44 9.14 -10.61
C SER A 104 7.38 8.81 -9.45
N GLU A 105 7.04 9.25 -8.25
CA GLU A 105 7.82 8.96 -7.04
C GLU A 105 7.83 7.44 -6.74
N VAL A 106 6.67 6.80 -6.73
CA VAL A 106 6.61 5.35 -6.46
C VAL A 106 7.34 4.53 -7.51
N LEU A 107 7.33 4.97 -8.78
CA LEU A 107 8.11 4.35 -9.84
C LEU A 107 9.61 4.48 -9.63
N GLU A 108 10.08 5.64 -9.18
CA GLU A 108 11.50 5.84 -8.82
C GLU A 108 11.92 4.98 -7.63
N LEU A 109 11.08 4.90 -6.59
CA LEU A 109 11.34 4.04 -5.43
C LEU A 109 11.42 2.56 -5.83
N ALA A 110 10.51 2.11 -6.70
CA ALA A 110 10.53 0.76 -7.23
C ALA A 110 11.84 0.47 -8.01
N LYS A 111 12.30 1.39 -8.86
CA LYS A 111 13.59 1.27 -9.55
C LYS A 111 14.77 1.18 -8.57
N LYS A 112 14.79 2.03 -7.54
CA LYS A 112 15.81 1.98 -6.47
C LYS A 112 15.75 0.68 -5.66
N ALA A 113 14.58 0.07 -5.56
CA ALA A 113 14.42 -1.26 -4.97
C ALA A 113 14.87 -2.41 -5.88
N GLY A 114 15.24 -2.13 -7.14
CA GLY A 114 15.67 -3.12 -8.12
C GLY A 114 14.53 -3.76 -8.93
N LEU A 115 13.33 -3.20 -8.88
CA LEU A 115 12.19 -3.67 -9.66
C LEU A 115 12.26 -3.07 -11.07
N ILE A 116 12.41 -3.94 -12.07
CA ILE A 116 12.48 -3.55 -13.49
C ILE A 116 11.13 -3.80 -14.15
N ASN A 117 10.77 -2.98 -15.14
CA ASN A 117 9.50 -3.12 -15.88
C ASN A 117 8.24 -3.01 -15.01
N VAL A 118 8.29 -2.17 -13.99
CA VAL A 118 7.13 -1.87 -13.14
C VAL A 118 6.07 -1.12 -13.94
N LYS A 119 4.82 -1.50 -13.76
CA LYS A 119 3.65 -0.76 -14.26
C LYS A 119 2.96 -0.07 -13.09
N VAL A 120 2.59 1.20 -13.30
CA VAL A 120 1.79 1.97 -12.33
C VAL A 120 0.56 2.49 -13.05
N GLU A 121 -0.60 2.21 -12.51
CA GLU A 121 -1.90 2.59 -13.10
C GLU A 121 -2.76 3.28 -12.06
N THR A 122 -3.45 4.35 -12.46
CA THR A 122 -4.46 4.99 -11.62
C THR A 122 -5.61 4.03 -11.33
N ARG A 123 -6.06 4.02 -10.09
CA ARG A 123 -7.27 3.29 -9.64
C ARG A 123 -8.22 4.25 -8.93
N TRP A 124 -9.42 4.33 -9.43
CA TRP A 124 -10.47 5.14 -8.80
C TRP A 124 -10.99 4.45 -7.53
N PRO A 125 -11.30 5.19 -6.46
CA PRO A 125 -10.99 6.60 -6.21
C PRO A 125 -9.61 6.79 -5.54
N CYS A 126 -8.90 7.85 -5.91
CA CYS A 126 -7.72 8.38 -5.21
C CYS A 126 -6.57 7.38 -4.95
N ARG A 127 -6.39 6.38 -5.83
CA ARG A 127 -5.38 5.32 -5.65
C ARG A 127 -4.57 5.07 -6.92
N TYR A 128 -3.43 4.43 -6.73
CA TYR A 128 -2.71 3.76 -7.81
C TYR A 128 -2.54 2.26 -7.51
N LEU A 129 -2.32 1.50 -8.55
CA LEU A 129 -1.87 0.12 -8.50
C LEU A 129 -0.50 0.03 -9.15
N LEU A 130 0.52 -0.31 -8.37
CA LEU A 130 1.82 -0.71 -8.87
C LEU A 130 1.83 -2.23 -9.01
N SER A 131 2.24 -2.71 -10.17
CA SER A 131 2.43 -4.13 -10.45
C SER A 131 3.83 -4.39 -10.99
N TRP A 132 4.45 -5.45 -10.49
CA TRP A 132 5.73 -5.97 -10.96
C TRP A 132 5.65 -7.48 -11.08
N VAL A 133 6.14 -8.00 -12.20
CA VAL A 133 6.23 -9.43 -12.48
C VAL A 133 7.72 -9.78 -12.58
N LYS A 134 8.10 -10.83 -11.87
CA LYS A 134 9.49 -11.30 -11.76
C LYS A 134 9.99 -11.93 -13.05
#